data_eba9d6e12bd534c509e028ce73b56462
#
_entry.id   eba9d6e12bd534c509e028ce73b56462
#
_cell.length_a   1.000
_cell.length_b   1.000
_cell.length_c   1.000
_cell.angle_alpha   90.00
_cell.angle_beta   90.00
_cell.angle_gamma   90.00
#
_symmetry.space_group_name_H-M   'P 1'
#
loop_
_entity.id
_entity.type
_entity.pdbx_description
1 polymer ?
#
loop_
_entity_poly.entity_id
_entity_poly.type
_entity_poly.pdbx_seq_one_letter_code
_entity_poly.pdbx_strand_id
1 'polypeptide(L)'
;TAGWIINMHFLEKELNQLVQFGDEEPDALRTFRNSAFKQYKEVGLPNRKWEGWQFTDFSSLEKISYRLAAPGDLPLVPETLPTISNCNRILIINGNFRENMSVLPDNVTVQTLQHAYATNPEIFNKAVVNNSNPFHNLNTALMNSGLVIIVENNAVIDEPIHILYYTTGLTDPVMNNPLFLIVAGADSETTIIEHYAGATNVQYWQNVVTNIELSNNAVLNHTRIQEEDHNGSHIADTVYSLGKDAQLNA
;
A
#
# COMPACT_ATOMS: atom_id res chain seq x y z
N THR A 1 -18.75 -16.95 16.93
CA THR A 1 -19.48 -16.85 15.64
C THR A 1 -20.16 -15.50 15.42
N ALA A 2 -20.50 -14.72 16.45
CA ALA A 2 -21.21 -13.44 16.30
C ALA A 2 -20.29 -12.25 15.97
N GLY A 3 -19.01 -12.27 16.37
CA GLY A 3 -18.04 -11.19 16.06
C GLY A 3 -17.65 -11.10 14.58
N TRP A 4 -17.56 -12.23 13.91
CA TRP A 4 -17.20 -12.34 12.48
C TRP A 4 -18.21 -11.70 11.54
N ILE A 5 -19.51 -11.71 11.92
CA ILE A 5 -20.60 -11.22 11.05
C ILE A 5 -20.63 -9.68 11.01
N ILE A 6 -20.26 -9.01 12.08
CA ILE A 6 -20.34 -7.54 12.16
C ILE A 6 -19.25 -6.88 11.32
N ASN A 7 -18.05 -7.42 11.35
CA ASN A 7 -16.90 -6.84 10.60
C ASN A 7 -17.01 -7.13 9.10
N MET A 8 -17.54 -8.29 8.70
CA MET A 8 -17.78 -8.62 7.30
C MET A 8 -18.77 -7.67 6.63
N HIS A 9 -19.83 -7.27 7.34
CA HIS A 9 -20.82 -6.35 6.79
C HIS A 9 -20.25 -4.95 6.56
N PHE A 10 -19.35 -4.50 7.42
CA PHE A 10 -18.60 -3.24 7.21
C PHE A 10 -17.73 -3.32 5.94
N LEU A 11 -16.92 -4.36 5.80
CA LEU A 11 -16.04 -4.52 4.65
C LEU A 11 -16.82 -4.67 3.33
N GLU A 12 -17.96 -5.34 3.35
CA GLU A 12 -18.87 -5.43 2.19
C GLU A 12 -19.45 -4.07 1.82
N LYS A 13 -19.82 -3.26 2.82
CA LYS A 13 -20.30 -1.89 2.61
C LYS A 13 -19.21 -1.03 1.97
N GLU A 14 -17.99 -1.07 2.48
CA GLU A 14 -16.87 -0.29 1.95
C GLU A 14 -16.49 -0.74 0.52
N LEU A 15 -16.48 -2.05 0.24
CA LEU A 15 -16.27 -2.56 -1.11
C LEU A 15 -17.36 -2.06 -2.08
N ASN A 16 -18.64 -2.10 -1.67
CA ASN A 16 -19.74 -1.59 -2.48
C ASN A 16 -19.63 -0.07 -2.70
N GLN A 17 -19.13 0.67 -1.73
CA GLN A 17 -18.88 2.10 -1.88
C GLN A 17 -17.74 2.37 -2.87
N LEU A 18 -16.63 1.62 -2.82
CA LEU A 18 -15.56 1.73 -3.81
C LEU A 18 -16.07 1.49 -5.24
N VAL A 19 -16.92 0.49 -5.42
CA VAL A 19 -17.54 0.18 -6.72
C VAL A 19 -18.48 1.31 -7.17
N GLN A 20 -19.13 2.03 -6.23
CA GLN A 20 -20.02 3.16 -6.54
C GLN A 20 -19.28 4.48 -6.79
N PHE A 21 -18.08 4.67 -6.21
CA PHE A 21 -17.25 5.86 -6.48
C PHE A 21 -16.59 5.84 -7.85
N GLY A 22 -16.60 4.70 -8.53
CA GLY A 22 -15.99 4.53 -9.84
C GLY A 22 -16.99 4.15 -10.92
N ASP A 23 -17.88 5.04 -11.31
CA ASP A 23 -18.62 4.88 -12.59
C ASP A 23 -17.64 4.66 -13.78
N GLU A 24 -16.34 4.90 -13.53
CA GLU A 24 -15.24 4.74 -14.47
C GLU A 24 -14.26 3.59 -14.11
N GLU A 25 -14.51 2.80 -13.05
CA GLU A 25 -13.60 1.69 -12.73
C GLU A 25 -13.68 0.60 -13.81
N PRO A 26 -12.58 0.25 -14.47
CA PRO A 26 -12.57 -0.79 -15.51
C PRO A 26 -13.08 -2.14 -14.97
N ASP A 27 -13.87 -2.85 -15.77
CA ASP A 27 -14.48 -4.13 -15.38
C ASP A 27 -13.44 -5.17 -14.93
N ALA A 28 -12.25 -5.15 -15.51
CA ALA A 28 -11.17 -6.05 -15.12
C ALA A 28 -10.68 -5.76 -13.69
N LEU A 29 -10.54 -4.49 -13.29
CA LEU A 29 -10.15 -4.10 -11.93
C LEU A 29 -11.25 -4.48 -10.92
N ARG A 30 -12.50 -4.23 -11.26
CA ARG A 30 -13.66 -4.64 -10.46
C ARG A 30 -13.69 -6.16 -10.26
N THR A 31 -13.45 -6.92 -11.31
CA THR A 31 -13.38 -8.39 -11.26
C THR A 31 -12.24 -8.85 -10.35
N PHE A 32 -11.09 -8.21 -10.44
CA PHE A 32 -9.92 -8.48 -9.61
C PHE A 32 -10.23 -8.24 -8.11
N ARG A 33 -10.81 -7.08 -7.77
CA ARG A 33 -11.25 -6.76 -6.39
C ARG A 33 -12.25 -7.77 -5.85
N ASN A 34 -13.28 -8.08 -6.62
CA ASN A 34 -14.32 -9.03 -6.20
C ASN A 34 -13.76 -10.43 -5.97
N SER A 35 -12.82 -10.88 -6.81
CA SER A 35 -12.13 -12.15 -6.62
C SER A 35 -11.34 -12.18 -5.33
N ALA A 36 -10.55 -11.13 -5.06
CA ALA A 36 -9.76 -11.01 -3.83
C ALA A 36 -10.66 -10.95 -2.58
N PHE A 37 -11.78 -10.22 -2.65
CA PHE A 37 -12.73 -10.16 -1.55
C PHE A 37 -13.42 -11.50 -1.28
N LYS A 38 -13.75 -12.25 -2.33
CA LYS A 38 -14.27 -13.61 -2.18
C LYS A 38 -13.28 -14.51 -1.45
N GLN A 39 -12.01 -14.48 -1.83
CA GLN A 39 -10.94 -15.23 -1.16
C GLN A 39 -10.80 -14.81 0.31
N TYR A 40 -10.80 -13.50 0.59
CA TYR A 40 -10.78 -13.01 1.96
C TYR A 40 -11.97 -13.53 2.79
N LYS A 41 -13.18 -13.56 2.22
CA LYS A 41 -14.37 -14.07 2.91
C LYS A 41 -14.30 -15.55 3.25
N GLU A 42 -13.66 -16.35 2.41
CA GLU A 42 -13.47 -17.79 2.62
C GLU A 42 -12.49 -18.06 3.78
N VAL A 43 -11.51 -17.21 3.95
CA VAL A 43 -10.38 -17.38 4.87
C VAL A 43 -10.59 -16.58 6.17
N GLY A 44 -11.01 -15.31 6.07
CA GLY A 44 -11.17 -14.36 7.18
C GLY A 44 -9.84 -13.89 7.76
N LEU A 45 -9.91 -13.15 8.87
CA LEU A 45 -8.72 -12.73 9.61
C LEU A 45 -8.03 -13.92 10.28
N PRO A 46 -6.70 -13.93 10.34
CA PRO A 46 -5.97 -14.97 11.04
C PRO A 46 -6.35 -15.01 12.53
N ASN A 47 -6.32 -16.17 13.11
CA ASN A 47 -6.50 -16.35 14.53
C ASN A 47 -5.29 -17.10 15.14
N ARG A 48 -5.26 -17.21 16.47
CA ARG A 48 -4.15 -17.82 17.19
C ARG A 48 -3.89 -19.30 16.88
N LYS A 49 -4.75 -19.95 16.11
CA LYS A 49 -4.53 -21.34 15.65
C LYS A 49 -3.74 -21.41 14.34
N TRP A 50 -3.54 -20.28 13.68
CA TRP A 50 -2.80 -20.23 12.42
C TRP A 50 -1.31 -20.17 12.70
N GLU A 51 -0.54 -20.98 11.99
CA GLU A 51 0.91 -20.92 12.01
C GLU A 51 1.39 -19.52 11.59
N GLY A 52 2.36 -18.98 12.33
CA GLY A 52 2.84 -17.61 12.13
C GLY A 52 2.04 -16.50 12.83
N TRP A 53 0.79 -16.78 13.28
CA TRP A 53 -0.08 -15.77 13.91
C TRP A 53 -0.46 -16.08 15.36
N GLN A 54 0.13 -17.12 15.97
CA GLN A 54 -0.23 -17.63 17.31
C GLN A 54 -0.09 -16.57 18.41
N PHE A 55 0.80 -15.61 18.23
CA PHE A 55 1.10 -14.56 19.21
C PHE A 55 0.49 -13.20 18.84
N THR A 56 -0.29 -13.12 17.78
CA THR A 56 -0.94 -11.87 17.34
C THR A 56 -2.43 -11.93 17.58
N ASP A 57 -2.98 -10.86 18.21
CA ASP A 57 -4.40 -10.73 18.49
C ASP A 57 -4.99 -9.57 17.65
N PHE A 58 -5.82 -9.92 16.68
CA PHE A 58 -6.50 -8.96 15.82
C PHE A 58 -7.86 -8.52 16.33
N SER A 59 -8.28 -8.96 17.52
CA SER A 59 -9.58 -8.62 18.09
C SER A 59 -9.78 -7.12 18.31
N SER A 60 -8.71 -6.35 18.44
CA SER A 60 -8.76 -4.89 18.54
C SER A 60 -9.22 -4.26 17.21
N LEU A 61 -8.77 -4.77 16.06
CA LEU A 61 -9.19 -4.29 14.75
C LEU A 61 -10.68 -4.56 14.49
N GLU A 62 -11.19 -5.68 15.01
CA GLU A 62 -12.60 -6.05 14.85
C GLU A 62 -13.57 -5.18 15.65
N LYS A 63 -13.11 -4.54 16.72
CA LYS A 63 -13.92 -3.71 17.61
C LYS A 63 -14.12 -2.29 17.11
N ILE A 64 -13.31 -1.86 16.14
CA ILE A 64 -13.30 -0.51 15.62
C ILE A 64 -14.06 -0.49 14.30
N SER A 65 -15.00 0.43 14.15
CA SER A 65 -15.67 0.68 12.89
C SER A 65 -14.81 1.64 12.06
N TYR A 66 -14.01 1.09 11.18
CA TYR A 66 -13.23 1.88 10.22
C TYR A 66 -14.09 2.25 9.01
N ARG A 67 -13.79 3.36 8.38
CA ARG A 67 -14.18 3.65 7.00
C ARG A 67 -12.95 3.69 6.09
N LEU A 68 -13.10 3.49 4.82
CA LEU A 68 -12.00 3.71 3.89
C LEU A 68 -11.65 5.21 3.83
N ALA A 69 -10.36 5.51 3.78
CA ALA A 69 -9.92 6.86 3.46
C ALA A 69 -10.33 7.20 2.03
N ALA A 70 -10.89 8.38 1.84
CA ALA A 70 -11.41 8.83 0.56
C ALA A 70 -10.51 9.92 -0.07
N PRO A 71 -10.53 10.09 -1.39
CA PRO A 71 -9.79 11.18 -2.06
C PRO A 71 -10.16 12.58 -1.55
N GLY A 72 -11.36 12.75 -0.99
CA GLY A 72 -11.82 14.00 -0.38
C GLY A 72 -11.33 14.23 1.05
N ASP A 73 -10.69 13.26 1.67
CA ASP A 73 -10.05 13.41 2.99
C ASP A 73 -8.74 14.19 2.84
N LEU A 74 -8.85 15.47 2.51
CA LEU A 74 -7.72 16.38 2.32
C LEU A 74 -7.49 17.21 3.59
N PRO A 75 -6.85 16.65 4.63
CA PRO A 75 -6.50 17.44 5.80
C PRO A 75 -5.46 18.50 5.42
N LEU A 76 -5.35 19.51 6.25
CA LEU A 76 -4.23 20.43 6.16
C LEU A 76 -2.92 19.65 6.24
N VAL A 77 -2.01 19.95 5.33
CA VAL A 77 -0.66 19.39 5.40
C VAL A 77 -0.04 19.85 6.71
N PRO A 78 0.48 18.93 7.53
CA PRO A 78 1.16 19.34 8.76
C PRO A 78 2.30 20.32 8.49
N GLU A 79 2.51 21.27 9.39
CA GLU A 79 3.62 22.22 9.28
C GLU A 79 4.99 21.51 9.26
N THR A 80 5.07 20.37 9.94
CA THR A 80 6.26 19.55 10.00
C THR A 80 5.93 18.11 9.59
N LEU A 81 6.66 17.59 8.61
CA LEU A 81 6.61 16.20 8.20
C LEU A 81 7.96 15.54 8.51
N PRO A 82 7.99 14.22 8.80
CA PRO A 82 9.24 13.49 8.87
C PRO A 82 10.08 13.70 7.61
N THR A 83 11.37 13.93 7.77
CA THR A 83 12.28 14.18 6.65
C THR A 83 13.54 13.34 6.78
N ILE A 84 14.03 12.86 5.65
CA ILE A 84 15.35 12.25 5.53
C ILE A 84 16.15 13.15 4.59
N SER A 85 17.35 13.55 5.02
CA SER A 85 18.23 14.42 4.23
C SER A 85 18.78 13.68 3.00
N ASN A 86 19.01 14.41 1.92
CA ASN A 86 19.59 13.89 0.68
C ASN A 86 18.78 12.72 0.10
N CYS A 87 17.48 12.91 -0.03
CA CYS A 87 16.55 11.94 -0.61
C CYS A 87 15.61 12.61 -1.59
N ASN A 88 15.27 11.90 -2.65
CA ASN A 88 14.12 12.20 -3.49
C ASN A 88 12.85 11.80 -2.75
N ARG A 89 11.94 12.73 -2.48
CA ARG A 89 10.77 12.45 -1.65
C ARG A 89 9.50 12.28 -2.47
N ILE A 90 8.82 11.16 -2.28
CA ILE A 90 7.44 10.90 -2.72
C ILE A 90 6.52 11.05 -1.51
N LEU A 91 5.60 12.01 -1.54
CA LEU A 91 4.71 12.30 -0.42
C LEU A 91 3.29 11.81 -0.68
N ILE A 92 2.76 11.02 0.26
CA ILE A 92 1.37 10.57 0.26
C ILE A 92 0.76 10.97 1.60
N ILE A 93 -0.39 11.66 1.57
CA ILE A 93 -1.14 12.03 2.79
C ILE A 93 -2.54 11.44 2.70
N ASN A 94 -2.91 10.61 3.68
CA ASN A 94 -4.21 9.91 3.72
C ASN A 94 -4.55 9.22 2.39
N GLY A 95 -3.58 8.55 1.77
CA GLY A 95 -3.75 7.87 0.49
C GLY A 95 -3.65 8.77 -0.75
N ASN A 96 -3.58 10.08 -0.58
CA ASN A 96 -3.51 11.03 -1.71
C ASN A 96 -2.06 11.37 -2.03
N PHE A 97 -1.62 11.02 -3.22
CA PHE A 97 -0.30 11.42 -3.73
C PHE A 97 -0.22 12.94 -3.91
N ARG A 98 0.82 13.53 -3.34
CA ARG A 98 1.10 14.97 -3.36
C ARG A 98 2.23 15.28 -4.34
N GLU A 99 1.94 15.18 -5.62
CA GLU A 99 2.92 15.37 -6.69
C GLU A 99 3.64 16.71 -6.59
N ASN A 100 2.91 17.79 -6.37
CA ASN A 100 3.46 19.16 -6.21
C ASN A 100 4.31 19.37 -4.96
N MET A 101 4.34 18.42 -4.03
CA MET A 101 5.17 18.42 -2.82
C MET A 101 6.20 17.29 -2.83
N SER A 102 6.30 16.57 -3.94
CA SER A 102 7.24 15.50 -4.15
C SER A 102 8.42 15.98 -5.00
N VAL A 103 9.58 15.37 -4.78
CA VAL A 103 10.78 15.55 -5.61
C VAL A 103 11.08 14.18 -6.20
N LEU A 104 10.98 14.10 -7.52
CA LEU A 104 11.19 12.85 -8.25
C LEU A 104 12.54 12.88 -8.94
N PRO A 105 13.33 11.81 -8.89
CA PRO A 105 14.59 11.73 -9.63
C PRO A 105 14.31 11.56 -11.12
N ASP A 106 15.28 11.96 -11.95
CA ASP A 106 15.29 11.60 -13.35
C ASP A 106 15.32 10.07 -13.51
N ASN A 107 14.80 9.56 -14.62
CA ASN A 107 14.72 8.13 -14.92
C ASN A 107 13.85 7.30 -13.94
N VAL A 108 12.95 7.96 -13.20
CA VAL A 108 11.94 7.32 -12.35
C VAL A 108 10.56 7.86 -12.71
N THR A 109 9.68 6.94 -13.09
CA THR A 109 8.27 7.25 -13.34
C THR A 109 7.46 6.90 -12.11
N VAL A 110 6.64 7.85 -11.65
CA VAL A 110 5.70 7.65 -10.54
C VAL A 110 4.29 7.94 -11.02
N GLN A 111 3.40 6.99 -10.83
CA GLN A 111 2.00 7.09 -11.27
C GLN A 111 1.04 6.63 -10.16
N THR A 112 -0.14 7.25 -10.09
CA THR A 112 -1.23 6.68 -9.28
C THR A 112 -1.70 5.35 -9.87
N LEU A 113 -2.23 4.46 -9.02
CA LEU A 113 -2.76 3.17 -9.49
C LEU A 113 -3.83 3.35 -10.59
N GLN A 114 -4.70 4.36 -10.43
CA GLN A 114 -5.75 4.65 -11.40
C GLN A 114 -5.16 5.05 -12.77
N HIS A 115 -4.14 5.92 -12.78
CA HIS A 115 -3.48 6.33 -14.02
C HIS A 115 -2.75 5.15 -14.67
N ALA A 116 -1.99 4.39 -13.90
CA ALA A 116 -1.27 3.21 -14.38
C ALA A 116 -2.22 2.16 -14.96
N TYR A 117 -3.37 1.94 -14.30
CA TYR A 117 -4.37 1.01 -14.82
C TYR A 117 -4.97 1.45 -16.16
N ALA A 118 -5.22 2.75 -16.32
CA ALA A 118 -5.76 3.31 -17.55
C ALA A 118 -4.76 3.27 -18.73
N THR A 119 -3.46 3.42 -18.44
CA THR A 119 -2.40 3.55 -19.47
C THR A 119 -1.62 2.27 -19.73
N ASN A 120 -1.45 1.43 -18.72
CA ASN A 120 -0.70 0.17 -18.78
C ASN A 120 -1.27 -0.88 -17.80
N PRO A 121 -2.47 -1.44 -18.08
CA PRO A 121 -3.12 -2.38 -17.17
C PRO A 121 -2.30 -3.66 -16.95
N GLU A 122 -1.41 -4.02 -17.88
CA GLU A 122 -0.60 -5.24 -17.77
C GLU A 122 0.40 -5.20 -16.60
N ILE A 123 0.74 -4.00 -16.10
CA ILE A 123 1.64 -3.87 -14.94
C ILE A 123 1.05 -4.55 -13.69
N PHE A 124 -0.28 -4.63 -13.60
CA PHE A 124 -0.94 -5.29 -12.49
C PHE A 124 -0.84 -6.82 -12.54
N ASN A 125 -0.49 -7.41 -13.71
CA ASN A 125 -0.18 -8.84 -13.80
C ASN A 125 1.09 -9.19 -13.01
N LYS A 126 1.92 -8.20 -12.70
CA LYS A 126 3.09 -8.30 -11.84
C LYS A 126 2.74 -8.23 -10.34
N ALA A 127 1.53 -7.78 -10.02
CA ALA A 127 1.04 -7.84 -8.65
C ALA A 127 0.80 -9.32 -8.28
N VAL A 128 1.72 -9.85 -7.48
CA VAL A 128 1.61 -11.24 -7.01
C VAL A 128 0.44 -11.34 -6.05
N VAL A 129 -0.61 -12.03 -6.46
CA VAL A 129 -1.72 -12.35 -5.57
C VAL A 129 -1.29 -13.49 -4.66
N ASN A 130 -0.91 -13.16 -3.42
CA ASN A 130 -0.60 -14.17 -2.42
C ASN A 130 -1.88 -14.65 -1.75
N ASN A 131 -2.51 -15.63 -2.35
CA ASN A 131 -3.80 -16.19 -1.91
C ASN A 131 -3.78 -16.78 -0.49
N SER A 132 -2.61 -17.01 0.09
CA SER A 132 -2.45 -17.54 1.45
C SER A 132 -2.48 -16.46 2.54
N ASN A 133 -2.22 -15.19 2.19
CA ASN A 133 -2.23 -14.08 3.14
C ASN A 133 -3.57 -13.30 3.08
N PRO A 134 -4.43 -13.40 4.11
CA PRO A 134 -5.73 -12.74 4.10
C PRO A 134 -5.63 -11.22 4.07
N PHE A 135 -4.57 -10.63 4.63
CA PHE A 135 -4.35 -9.17 4.59
C PHE A 135 -4.00 -8.69 3.18
N HIS A 136 -3.27 -9.51 2.42
CA HIS A 136 -3.02 -9.25 1.01
C HIS A 136 -4.32 -9.25 0.19
N ASN A 137 -5.15 -10.28 0.39
CA ASN A 137 -6.46 -10.35 -0.27
C ASN A 137 -7.36 -9.18 0.12
N LEU A 138 -7.35 -8.78 1.40
CA LEU A 138 -8.11 -7.63 1.89
C LEU A 138 -7.60 -6.32 1.27
N ASN A 139 -6.28 -6.13 1.20
CA ASN A 139 -5.69 -4.97 0.52
C ASN A 139 -6.14 -4.92 -0.94
N THR A 140 -5.97 -6.01 -1.69
CA THR A 140 -6.35 -6.08 -3.10
C THR A 140 -7.84 -5.76 -3.32
N ALA A 141 -8.71 -6.24 -2.42
CA ALA A 141 -10.14 -5.97 -2.49
C ALA A 141 -10.47 -4.49 -2.23
N LEU A 142 -9.81 -3.89 -1.25
CA LEU A 142 -10.13 -2.56 -0.73
C LEU A 142 -9.09 -1.49 -1.09
N MET A 143 -8.12 -1.79 -1.97
CA MET A 143 -7.08 -0.83 -2.32
C MET A 143 -7.69 0.51 -2.75
N ASN A 144 -7.36 1.55 -2.02
CA ASN A 144 -7.90 2.89 -2.19
C ASN A 144 -6.79 3.94 -2.40
N SER A 145 -5.54 3.51 -2.39
CA SER A 145 -4.36 4.35 -2.57
C SER A 145 -3.16 3.52 -3.02
N GLY A 146 -2.06 4.18 -3.30
CA GLY A 146 -0.80 3.57 -3.68
C GLY A 146 -0.26 4.13 -4.99
N LEU A 147 0.88 3.62 -5.40
CA LEU A 147 1.62 4.12 -6.55
C LEU A 147 2.25 2.97 -7.34
N VAL A 148 2.43 3.22 -8.62
CA VAL A 148 3.35 2.49 -9.48
C VAL A 148 4.63 3.32 -9.61
N ILE A 149 5.77 2.72 -9.29
CA ILE A 149 7.10 3.35 -9.34
C ILE A 149 7.98 2.50 -10.25
N ILE A 150 8.46 3.10 -11.32
CA ILE A 150 9.29 2.41 -12.31
C ILE A 150 10.63 3.13 -12.40
N VAL A 151 11.70 2.43 -12.04
CA VAL A 151 13.07 2.84 -12.29
C VAL A 151 13.47 2.32 -13.69
N GLU A 152 13.94 3.20 -14.55
CA GLU A 152 14.29 2.86 -15.93
C GLU A 152 15.48 1.88 -16.00
N ASN A 153 15.59 1.17 -17.12
CA ASN A 153 16.74 0.31 -17.37
C ASN A 153 18.04 1.13 -17.39
N ASN A 154 19.11 0.58 -16.84
CA ASN A 154 20.43 1.20 -16.71
C ASN A 154 20.46 2.49 -15.86
N ALA A 155 19.40 2.81 -15.13
CA ALA A 155 19.37 3.98 -14.27
C ALA A 155 20.12 3.70 -12.96
N VAL A 156 21.01 4.61 -12.57
CA VAL A 156 21.64 4.65 -11.26
C VAL A 156 21.08 5.85 -10.51
N ILE A 157 20.35 5.59 -9.44
CA ILE A 157 19.69 6.62 -8.62
C ILE A 157 20.54 6.83 -7.37
N ASP A 158 21.36 7.87 -7.36
CA ASP A 158 22.34 8.13 -6.29
C ASP A 158 21.66 8.47 -4.96
N GLU A 159 20.63 9.33 -5.00
CA GLU A 159 19.88 9.70 -3.79
C GLU A 159 18.72 8.75 -3.56
N PRO A 160 18.53 8.22 -2.33
CA PRO A 160 17.42 7.33 -2.02
C PRO A 160 16.06 7.90 -2.39
N ILE A 161 15.14 7.06 -2.82
CA ILE A 161 13.73 7.40 -3.03
C ILE A 161 13.01 7.18 -1.69
N HIS A 162 12.63 8.28 -1.02
CA HIS A 162 11.92 8.27 0.24
C HIS A 162 10.41 8.39 0.00
N ILE A 163 9.69 7.28 0.14
CA ILE A 163 8.22 7.22 0.05
C ILE A 163 7.67 7.48 1.45
N LEU A 164 7.24 8.72 1.71
CA LEU A 164 6.61 9.09 2.98
C LEU A 164 5.09 8.95 2.86
N TYR A 165 4.52 7.99 3.57
CA TYR A 165 3.09 7.84 3.77
C TYR A 165 2.71 8.42 5.13
N TYR A 166 1.96 9.52 5.15
CA TYR A 166 1.58 10.20 6.38
C TYR A 166 0.07 10.16 6.59
N THR A 167 -0.37 9.69 7.77
CA THR A 167 -1.78 9.64 8.15
C THR A 167 -2.09 10.71 9.18
N THR A 168 -3.06 11.57 8.92
CA THR A 168 -3.36 12.72 9.79
C THR A 168 -4.82 13.20 9.68
N GLY A 169 -5.26 13.96 10.68
CA GLY A 169 -6.35 14.93 10.62
C GLY A 169 -7.76 14.38 10.36
N LEU A 170 -8.01 13.12 10.65
CA LEU A 170 -9.31 12.50 10.44
C LEU A 170 -10.06 12.35 11.77
N THR A 171 -11.35 12.69 11.76
CA THR A 171 -12.21 12.60 12.96
C THR A 171 -12.68 11.18 13.23
N ASP A 172 -12.88 10.39 12.16
CA ASP A 172 -13.33 9.01 12.25
C ASP A 172 -12.15 8.06 12.04
N PRO A 173 -12.18 6.86 12.65
CA PRO A 173 -11.19 5.83 12.34
C PRO A 173 -11.18 5.47 10.86
N VAL A 174 -9.99 5.46 10.26
CA VAL A 174 -9.85 5.15 8.82
C VAL A 174 -9.02 3.91 8.58
N MET A 175 -9.35 3.23 7.50
CA MET A 175 -8.56 2.16 6.94
C MET A 175 -7.93 2.62 5.61
N ASN A 176 -6.63 2.46 5.52
CA ASN A 176 -5.86 2.68 4.30
C ASN A 176 -5.36 1.34 3.78
N ASN A 177 -5.54 1.10 2.49
CA ASN A 177 -5.04 -0.11 1.81
C ASN A 177 -4.15 0.31 0.63
N PRO A 178 -2.97 0.88 0.88
CA PRO A 178 -2.07 1.24 -0.20
C PRO A 178 -1.48 -0.01 -0.85
N LEU A 179 -1.47 -0.01 -2.18
CA LEU A 179 -0.75 -0.97 -3.01
C LEU A 179 0.40 -0.25 -3.70
N PHE A 180 1.63 -0.69 -3.46
CA PHE A 180 2.80 -0.22 -4.18
C PHE A 180 3.26 -1.29 -5.18
N LEU A 181 3.39 -0.90 -6.44
CA LEU A 181 4.02 -1.71 -7.48
C LEU A 181 5.32 -1.03 -7.87
N ILE A 182 6.45 -1.65 -7.54
CA ILE A 182 7.78 -1.11 -7.77
C ILE A 182 8.51 -2.00 -8.77
N VAL A 183 9.00 -1.41 -9.83
CA VAL A 183 9.78 -2.12 -10.85
C VAL A 183 11.16 -1.49 -10.94
N ALA A 184 12.19 -2.25 -10.58
CA ALA A 184 13.57 -1.89 -10.86
C ALA A 184 13.97 -2.46 -12.23
N GLY A 185 14.24 -1.57 -13.19
CA GLY A 185 14.61 -1.94 -14.55
C GLY A 185 15.91 -2.72 -14.63
N ALA A 186 16.17 -3.37 -15.75
CA ALA A 186 17.40 -4.15 -15.93
C ALA A 186 18.64 -3.25 -15.80
N ASP A 187 19.67 -3.79 -15.13
CA ASP A 187 20.94 -3.08 -14.88
C ASP A 187 20.76 -1.75 -14.12
N SER A 188 19.66 -1.57 -13.38
CA SER A 188 19.42 -0.40 -12.53
C SER A 188 19.96 -0.58 -11.12
N GLU A 189 20.26 0.56 -10.46
CA GLU A 189 20.65 0.58 -9.04
C GLU A 189 19.88 1.67 -8.32
N THR A 190 19.21 1.32 -7.18
CA THR A 190 18.43 2.29 -6.41
C THR A 190 18.29 1.87 -4.95
N THR A 191 18.04 2.87 -4.09
CA THR A 191 17.63 2.67 -2.69
C THR A 191 16.23 3.22 -2.50
N ILE A 192 15.34 2.43 -1.93
CA ILE A 192 13.96 2.82 -1.61
C ILE A 192 13.74 2.73 -0.11
N ILE A 193 13.19 3.79 0.45
CA ILE A 193 12.82 3.89 1.86
C ILE A 193 11.31 4.09 1.93
N GLU A 194 10.57 3.07 2.34
CA GLU A 194 9.18 3.22 2.73
C GLU A 194 9.12 3.76 4.16
N HIS A 195 8.47 4.91 4.36
CA HIS A 195 8.36 5.53 5.66
C HIS A 195 6.89 5.80 5.98
N TYR A 196 6.38 5.12 7.01
CA TYR A 196 5.02 5.27 7.50
C TYR A 196 5.04 6.06 8.80
N ALA A 197 4.32 7.18 8.81
CA ALA A 197 4.19 8.05 9.97
C ALA A 197 2.76 8.56 10.11
N GLY A 198 2.40 9.01 11.30
CA GLY A 198 1.06 9.50 11.57
C GLY A 198 1.02 10.57 12.64
N ALA A 199 -0.02 11.41 12.58
CA ALA A 199 -0.27 12.37 13.62
C ALA A 199 -0.68 11.66 14.92
N THR A 200 -0.35 12.28 16.06
CA THR A 200 -0.72 11.78 17.38
C THR A 200 -2.26 11.77 17.57
N ASN A 201 -2.75 10.75 18.28
CA ASN A 201 -4.16 10.56 18.60
C ASN A 201 -5.09 10.35 17.39
N VAL A 202 -4.56 9.96 16.24
CA VAL A 202 -5.36 9.55 15.09
C VAL A 202 -5.49 8.04 15.08
N GLN A 203 -6.73 7.54 15.03
CA GLN A 203 -6.98 6.12 14.97
C GLN A 203 -7.10 5.66 13.50
N TYR A 204 -6.22 4.79 13.07
CA TYR A 204 -6.21 4.25 11.72
C TYR A 204 -5.70 2.82 11.65
N TRP A 205 -6.03 2.17 10.57
CA TRP A 205 -5.47 0.89 10.18
C TRP A 205 -4.82 1.00 8.81
N GLN A 206 -3.51 0.79 8.78
CA GLN A 206 -2.69 0.72 7.58
C GLN A 206 -2.53 -0.76 7.19
N ASN A 207 -3.08 -1.17 6.07
CA ASN A 207 -2.91 -2.51 5.51
C ASN A 207 -2.17 -2.40 4.19
N VAL A 208 -0.86 -2.50 4.21
CA VAL A 208 0.05 -2.20 3.10
C VAL A 208 0.40 -3.46 2.33
N VAL A 209 0.38 -3.38 1.01
CA VAL A 209 1.00 -4.38 0.13
C VAL A 209 2.01 -3.69 -0.78
N THR A 210 3.24 -4.21 -0.77
CA THR A 210 4.31 -3.73 -1.66
C THR A 210 4.80 -4.91 -2.51
N ASN A 211 4.59 -4.84 -3.82
CA ASN A 211 5.13 -5.79 -4.78
C ASN A 211 6.32 -5.15 -5.49
N ILE A 212 7.48 -5.78 -5.39
CA ILE A 212 8.74 -5.29 -5.94
C ILE A 212 9.27 -6.31 -6.94
N GLU A 213 9.42 -5.88 -8.18
CA GLU A 213 10.07 -6.66 -9.24
C GLU A 213 11.45 -6.08 -9.54
N LEU A 214 12.47 -6.90 -9.40
CA LEU A 214 13.82 -6.60 -9.85
C LEU A 214 14.05 -7.31 -11.18
N SER A 215 14.28 -6.54 -12.23
CA SER A 215 14.68 -7.09 -13.53
C SER A 215 16.12 -7.63 -13.47
N ASN A 216 16.60 -8.23 -14.57
CA ASN A 216 17.94 -8.83 -14.59
C ASN A 216 19.03 -7.82 -14.20
N ASN A 217 19.97 -8.26 -13.37
CA ASN A 217 21.09 -7.47 -12.82
C ASN A 217 20.70 -6.22 -12.03
N ALA A 218 19.41 -6.00 -11.72
CA ALA A 218 18.98 -4.87 -10.91
C ALA A 218 19.49 -4.99 -9.48
N VAL A 219 19.89 -3.86 -8.87
CA VAL A 219 20.32 -3.76 -7.47
C VAL A 219 19.36 -2.88 -6.71
N LEU A 220 18.76 -3.40 -5.65
CA LEU A 220 17.85 -2.68 -4.78
C LEU A 220 18.24 -2.80 -3.32
N ASN A 221 18.39 -1.65 -2.66
CA ASN A 221 18.35 -1.56 -1.20
C ASN A 221 16.96 -1.10 -0.78
N HIS A 222 16.26 -1.88 0.05
CA HIS A 222 14.90 -1.58 0.50
C HIS A 222 14.84 -1.52 2.02
N THR A 223 14.33 -0.43 2.57
CA THR A 223 14.19 -0.23 4.02
C THR A 223 12.79 0.27 4.34
N ARG A 224 12.21 -0.22 5.45
CA ARG A 224 10.95 0.28 5.98
C ARG A 224 11.17 0.93 7.34
N ILE A 225 10.64 2.16 7.49
CA ILE A 225 10.62 2.92 8.74
C ILE A 225 9.18 3.07 9.18
N GLN A 226 8.91 2.81 10.46
CA GLN A 226 7.60 3.00 11.08
C GLN A 226 7.75 3.96 12.26
N GLU A 227 7.14 5.15 12.12
CA GLU A 227 7.08 6.21 13.14
C GLU A 227 5.61 6.59 13.39
N GLU A 228 4.80 5.57 13.63
CA GLU A 228 3.36 5.70 13.79
C GLU A 228 2.97 5.80 15.26
N ASP A 229 1.88 6.53 15.55
CA ASP A 229 1.35 6.67 16.91
C ASP A 229 0.74 5.35 17.41
N HIS A 230 0.60 5.21 18.73
CA HIS A 230 0.04 4.04 19.40
C HIS A 230 -1.40 3.71 18.99
N ASN A 231 -2.14 4.66 18.46
CA ASN A 231 -3.49 4.48 17.95
C ASN A 231 -3.52 3.98 16.50
N GLY A 232 -2.38 3.95 15.83
CA GLY A 232 -2.21 3.35 14.50
C GLY A 232 -2.03 1.84 14.61
N SER A 233 -2.69 1.12 13.71
CA SER A 233 -2.44 -0.31 13.48
C SER A 233 -1.81 -0.47 12.11
N HIS A 234 -0.70 -1.17 12.02
CA HIS A 234 0.03 -1.36 10.76
C HIS A 234 0.24 -2.85 10.48
N ILE A 235 -0.19 -3.28 9.31
CA ILE A 235 0.08 -4.60 8.75
C ILE A 235 0.68 -4.38 7.37
N ALA A 236 1.79 -5.03 7.09
CA ALA A 236 2.46 -4.91 5.81
C ALA A 236 2.87 -6.27 5.27
N ASP A 237 2.66 -6.46 3.98
CA ASP A 237 3.12 -7.61 3.21
C ASP A 237 3.99 -7.12 2.05
N THR A 238 5.20 -7.66 1.94
CA THR A 238 6.12 -7.31 0.85
C THR A 238 6.51 -8.55 0.08
N VAL A 239 6.30 -8.50 -1.22
CA VAL A 239 6.63 -9.59 -2.14
C VAL A 239 7.74 -9.13 -3.09
N TYR A 240 8.80 -9.90 -3.15
CA TYR A 240 9.92 -9.64 -4.06
C TYR A 240 9.97 -10.70 -5.16
N SER A 241 10.08 -10.24 -6.40
CA SER A 241 10.34 -11.06 -7.57
C SER A 241 11.68 -10.68 -8.17
N LEU A 242 12.64 -11.61 -8.21
CA LEU A 242 13.99 -11.34 -8.62
C LEU A 242 14.27 -11.97 -9.99
N GLY A 243 14.73 -11.13 -10.93
CA GLY A 243 15.29 -11.55 -12.20
C GLY A 243 16.67 -12.20 -12.04
N LYS A 244 17.23 -12.63 -13.16
CA LYS A 244 18.57 -13.26 -13.17
C LYS A 244 19.63 -12.28 -12.69
N ASP A 245 20.49 -12.74 -11.76
CA ASP A 245 21.61 -11.97 -11.20
C ASP A 245 21.18 -10.66 -10.49
N ALA A 246 19.88 -10.49 -10.17
CA ALA A 246 19.40 -9.37 -9.39
C ALA A 246 19.86 -9.48 -7.93
N GLN A 247 20.11 -8.33 -7.29
CA GLN A 247 20.58 -8.24 -5.90
C GLN A 247 19.59 -7.44 -5.05
N LEU A 248 19.17 -8.00 -3.94
CA LEU A 248 18.28 -7.38 -2.96
C LEU A 248 18.93 -7.32 -1.60
N ASN A 249 18.94 -6.14 -0.98
CA ASN A 249 19.21 -5.91 0.43
C ASN A 249 17.93 -5.32 1.07
N ALA A 250 17.29 -6.07 2.00
CA ALA A 250 16.04 -5.66 2.65
C ALA A 250 16.08 -5.91 4.16
#